data_bb8fab2acad12c1848cb7a5b9a2d1b18
#
_entry.id   bb8fab2acad12c1848cb7a5b9a2d1b18
#
_cell.length_a   1.000
_cell.length_b   1.000
_cell.length_c   1.000
_cell.angle_alpha   90.00
_cell.angle_beta   90.00
_cell.angle_gamma   90.00
#
_symmetry.space_group_name_H-M   'P 1'
#
loop_
_entity.id
_entity.type
_entity.pdbx_description
1 polymer ?
#
loop_
_entity_poly.entity_id
_entity_poly.type
_entity_poly.pdbx_seq_one_letter_code
_entity_poly.pdbx_strand_id
1 'polypeptide(L)'
;KWDGYTPTPLIELNKLSKELNLNKIYYKDENKRFDLKSFKALGGAYAVEKVSKGNKDIVVATATAGNHGRSVAWGAKRLGLNCKIFISEFVSDVRGRAMSDLGADVIKVKGNYEKSLLECIKQSTENNWQIVQDVAWENYVQVPKYTMAGYTVMMKEISDQIKDQKISHIILQAGVGGMAGAMISGIARYLNNIPITIVVEPDSAACVMESIKTGKIEKIDIKRESLMGGMSCGEVSLVPWQILKNSIKHCVSLPDDDIAKTMKLLGNSSFSDEKIVAGENSAPGVISLITVCEDENIRHKLDLNEKS
;
A
#
# COMPACT_ATOMS: atom_id res chain seq x y z
N LYS A 1 22.16 -1.24 3.68
CA LYS A 1 20.96 -0.76 4.44
C LYS A 1 20.97 0.76 4.41
N TRP A 2 19.79 1.38 4.29
CA TRP A 2 19.67 2.83 4.36
C TRP A 2 19.86 3.31 5.79
N ASP A 3 20.44 4.50 5.95
CA ASP A 3 20.56 5.14 7.26
C ASP A 3 19.18 5.34 7.88
N GLY A 4 19.06 5.07 9.18
CA GLY A 4 17.78 5.09 9.90
C GLY A 4 16.85 3.90 9.61
N TYR A 5 17.27 2.91 8.83
CA TYR A 5 16.47 1.71 8.63
C TYR A 5 16.44 0.84 9.89
N THR A 6 15.23 0.60 10.36
CA THR A 6 14.91 -0.41 11.37
C THR A 6 13.67 -1.19 10.91
N PRO A 7 13.57 -2.50 11.19
CA PRO A 7 12.32 -3.22 11.00
C PRO A 7 11.19 -2.57 11.80
N THR A 8 10.06 -2.38 11.17
CA THR A 8 8.88 -1.87 11.88
C THR A 8 8.27 -2.95 12.76
N PRO A 9 7.50 -2.58 13.81
CA PRO A 9 6.91 -3.56 14.71
C PRO A 9 5.95 -4.53 14.00
N LEU A 10 5.96 -5.77 14.45
CA LEU A 10 4.91 -6.77 14.21
C LEU A 10 4.20 -6.98 15.53
N ILE A 11 3.02 -6.39 15.68
CA ILE A 11 2.28 -6.33 16.95
C ILE A 11 1.27 -7.47 16.98
N GLU A 12 1.24 -8.23 18.07
CA GLU A 12 0.22 -9.25 18.30
C GLU A 12 -1.07 -8.59 18.80
N LEU A 13 -2.18 -8.81 18.11
CA LEU A 13 -3.51 -8.35 18.52
C LEU A 13 -4.14 -9.40 19.47
N ASN A 14 -3.51 -9.58 20.63
CA ASN A 14 -3.81 -10.65 21.58
C ASN A 14 -5.22 -10.57 22.19
N LYS A 15 -5.84 -9.42 22.25
CA LYS A 15 -7.22 -9.24 22.72
C LYS A 15 -8.21 -9.61 21.62
N LEU A 16 -7.94 -9.17 20.40
CA LEU A 16 -8.78 -9.49 19.24
C LEU A 16 -8.72 -11.00 18.91
N SER A 17 -7.55 -11.65 19.00
CA SER A 17 -7.45 -13.09 18.76
C SER A 17 -8.29 -13.91 19.74
N LYS A 18 -8.34 -13.51 21.01
CA LYS A 18 -9.22 -14.13 22.01
C LYS A 18 -10.70 -13.90 21.71
N GLU A 19 -11.08 -12.68 21.35
CA GLU A 19 -12.45 -12.31 20.98
C GLU A 19 -12.97 -13.11 19.78
N LEU A 20 -12.13 -13.28 18.75
CA LEU A 20 -12.47 -13.99 17.52
C LEU A 20 -12.23 -15.52 17.61
N ASN A 21 -11.75 -16.03 18.73
CA ASN A 21 -11.35 -17.44 18.89
C ASN A 21 -10.40 -17.90 17.78
N LEU A 22 -9.31 -17.13 17.59
CA LEU A 22 -8.18 -17.43 16.69
C LEU A 22 -6.90 -17.61 17.51
N ASN A 23 -5.91 -18.35 16.99
CA ASN A 23 -4.66 -18.61 17.69
C ASN A 23 -3.88 -17.30 17.89
N LYS A 24 -3.47 -16.67 16.80
CA LYS A 24 -2.70 -15.41 16.82
C LYS A 24 -3.06 -14.52 15.66
N ILE A 25 -3.20 -13.23 15.94
CA ILE A 25 -3.37 -12.20 14.92
C ILE A 25 -2.19 -11.24 15.02
N TYR A 26 -1.50 -11.02 13.91
CA TYR A 26 -0.41 -10.07 13.82
C TYR A 26 -0.76 -8.88 12.96
N TYR A 27 -0.33 -7.70 13.40
CA TYR A 27 -0.47 -6.43 12.69
C TYR A 27 0.91 -5.84 12.41
N LYS A 28 1.26 -5.64 11.14
CA LYS A 28 2.50 -4.99 10.74
C LYS A 28 2.32 -3.48 10.78
N ASP A 29 2.90 -2.82 11.77
CA ASP A 29 2.74 -1.37 12.00
C ASP A 29 3.78 -0.56 11.23
N GLU A 30 3.41 -0.07 10.07
CA GLU A 30 4.26 0.78 9.21
C GLU A 30 4.27 2.27 9.61
N ASN A 31 3.63 2.64 10.72
CA ASN A 31 3.59 4.03 11.19
C ASN A 31 4.98 4.60 11.55
N LYS A 32 5.93 3.72 11.91
CA LYS A 32 7.29 4.12 12.28
C LYS A 32 8.30 4.04 11.13
N ARG A 33 7.84 3.78 9.91
CA ARG A 33 8.72 3.66 8.74
C ARG A 33 9.35 5.00 8.38
N PHE A 34 10.63 5.18 8.69
CA PHE A 34 11.44 6.38 8.40
C PHE A 34 10.77 7.72 8.79
N ASP A 35 9.94 7.72 9.83
CA ASP A 35 9.11 8.87 10.26
C ASP A 35 8.13 9.39 9.18
N LEU A 36 8.00 8.67 8.06
CA LEU A 36 7.04 8.99 7.00
C LEU A 36 5.65 8.40 7.24
N LYS A 37 5.50 7.57 8.29
CA LYS A 37 4.24 6.95 8.70
C LYS A 37 3.55 6.15 7.59
N SER A 38 4.34 5.51 6.71
CA SER A 38 3.81 4.76 5.58
C SER A 38 4.85 3.81 5.00
N PHE A 39 4.43 2.59 4.64
CA PHE A 39 5.25 1.62 3.91
C PHE A 39 5.72 2.14 2.54
N LYS A 40 5.03 3.12 1.97
CA LYS A 40 5.37 3.71 0.65
C LYS A 40 6.82 4.19 0.58
N ALA A 41 7.41 4.57 1.72
CA ALA A 41 8.83 4.95 1.82
C ALA A 41 9.78 3.86 1.26
N LEU A 42 9.48 2.59 1.48
CA LEU A 42 10.29 1.47 0.98
C LEU A 42 10.32 1.43 -0.55
N GLY A 43 9.17 1.58 -1.20
CA GLY A 43 9.05 1.44 -2.64
C GLY A 43 9.46 2.68 -3.41
N GLY A 44 8.90 3.85 -3.07
CA GLY A 44 9.17 5.09 -3.81
C GLY A 44 10.63 5.51 -3.72
N ALA A 45 11.24 5.47 -2.53
CA ALA A 45 12.64 5.82 -2.38
C ALA A 45 13.58 4.79 -3.05
N TYR A 46 13.24 3.50 -3.03
CA TYR A 46 14.01 2.48 -3.76
C TYR A 46 13.91 2.69 -5.28
N ALA A 47 12.73 3.03 -5.79
CA ALA A 47 12.57 3.35 -7.20
C ALA A 47 13.42 4.57 -7.60
N VAL A 48 13.44 5.63 -6.78
CA VAL A 48 14.31 6.81 -6.99
C VAL A 48 15.79 6.39 -7.06
N GLU A 49 16.25 5.57 -6.11
CA GLU A 49 17.63 5.06 -6.13
C GLU A 49 17.96 4.27 -7.40
N LYS A 50 17.01 3.42 -7.85
CA LYS A 50 17.19 2.62 -9.06
C LYS A 50 17.22 3.43 -10.35
N VAL A 51 16.36 4.45 -10.48
CA VAL A 51 16.35 5.29 -11.68
C VAL A 51 17.55 6.25 -11.72
N SER A 52 18.07 6.66 -10.56
CA SER A 52 19.22 7.56 -10.49
C SER A 52 20.52 6.89 -10.99
N LYS A 53 20.65 5.58 -10.74
CA LYS A 53 21.89 4.84 -11.05
C LYS A 53 23.17 5.54 -10.56
N GLY A 54 23.04 6.32 -9.48
CA GLY A 54 24.14 7.12 -8.90
C GLY A 54 24.39 8.48 -9.58
N ASN A 55 23.67 8.80 -10.66
CA ASN A 55 23.74 10.14 -11.26
C ASN A 55 22.96 11.15 -10.42
N LYS A 56 23.63 12.22 -9.98
CA LYS A 56 23.08 13.28 -9.13
C LYS A 56 22.45 14.43 -9.92
N ASP A 57 22.65 14.47 -11.22
CA ASP A 57 22.15 15.54 -12.09
C ASP A 57 20.74 15.29 -12.63
N ILE A 58 20.17 14.14 -12.33
CA ILE A 58 18.80 13.83 -12.74
C ILE A 58 17.77 14.55 -11.88
N VAL A 59 16.65 14.87 -12.50
CA VAL A 59 15.43 15.30 -11.79
C VAL A 59 14.45 14.14 -11.80
N VAL A 60 13.88 13.83 -10.64
CA VAL A 60 12.78 12.85 -10.53
C VAL A 60 11.45 13.58 -10.48
N ALA A 61 10.43 13.01 -11.12
CA ALA A 61 9.08 13.58 -11.15
C ALA A 61 8.01 12.53 -10.85
N THR A 62 6.93 12.95 -10.20
CA THR A 62 5.76 12.08 -9.96
C THR A 62 4.49 12.92 -9.87
N ALA A 63 3.33 12.29 -10.15
CA ALA A 63 2.02 12.92 -9.97
C ALA A 63 1.26 12.19 -8.87
N THR A 64 1.13 12.80 -7.69
CA THR A 64 0.44 12.20 -6.54
C THR A 64 0.31 13.17 -5.38
N ALA A 65 -0.77 13.11 -4.65
CA ALA A 65 -1.02 13.93 -3.46
C ALA A 65 -0.79 13.17 -2.13
N GLY A 66 -0.34 11.91 -2.20
CA GLY A 66 -0.32 11.02 -1.06
C GLY A 66 1.08 10.57 -0.63
N ASN A 67 1.08 9.44 0.07
CA ASN A 67 2.30 8.84 0.64
C ASN A 67 3.35 8.43 -0.40
N HIS A 68 2.94 8.18 -1.66
CA HIS A 68 3.90 7.91 -2.73
C HIS A 68 4.75 9.16 -3.02
N GLY A 69 4.14 10.34 -3.17
CA GLY A 69 4.87 11.59 -3.37
C GLY A 69 5.85 11.90 -2.24
N ARG A 70 5.40 11.72 -0.99
CA ARG A 70 6.27 11.87 0.18
C ARG A 70 7.47 10.91 0.13
N SER A 71 7.25 9.67 -0.33
CA SER A 71 8.32 8.69 -0.42
C SER A 71 9.32 9.00 -1.54
N VAL A 72 8.85 9.51 -2.68
CA VAL A 72 9.70 9.97 -3.79
C VAL A 72 10.51 11.20 -3.37
N ALA A 73 9.86 12.20 -2.75
CA ALA A 73 10.54 13.39 -2.22
C ALA A 73 11.63 13.04 -1.20
N TRP A 74 11.30 12.16 -0.25
CA TRP A 74 12.26 11.69 0.74
C TRP A 74 13.42 10.91 0.12
N GLY A 75 13.14 10.04 -0.86
CA GLY A 75 14.15 9.30 -1.61
C GLY A 75 15.09 10.24 -2.39
N ALA A 76 14.54 11.25 -3.04
CA ALA A 76 15.29 12.28 -3.76
C ALA A 76 16.18 13.09 -2.80
N LYS A 77 15.62 13.56 -1.68
CA LYS A 77 16.37 14.30 -0.63
C LYS A 77 17.58 13.51 -0.12
N ARG A 78 17.41 12.21 0.15
CA ARG A 78 18.50 11.33 0.60
C ARG A 78 19.65 11.22 -0.39
N LEU A 79 19.37 11.31 -1.68
CA LEU A 79 20.36 11.20 -2.76
C LEU A 79 20.84 12.55 -3.27
N GLY A 80 20.31 13.66 -2.73
CA GLY A 80 20.62 15.01 -3.18
C GLY A 80 20.09 15.32 -4.59
N LEU A 81 18.96 14.71 -4.98
CA LEU A 81 18.33 14.91 -6.29
C LEU A 81 17.23 15.96 -6.23
N ASN A 82 17.02 16.66 -7.33
CA ASN A 82 15.84 17.49 -7.52
C ASN A 82 14.59 16.63 -7.72
N CYS A 83 13.49 17.05 -7.10
CA CYS A 83 12.22 16.34 -7.15
C CYS A 83 11.06 17.28 -7.53
N LYS A 84 10.28 16.91 -8.52
CA LYS A 84 9.08 17.64 -8.97
C LYS A 84 7.85 16.78 -8.65
N ILE A 85 6.86 17.35 -7.97
CA ILE A 85 5.62 16.64 -7.63
C ILE A 85 4.43 17.41 -8.15
N PHE A 86 3.70 16.79 -9.05
CA PHE A 86 2.51 17.36 -9.65
C PHE A 86 1.27 16.95 -8.87
N ILE A 87 0.49 17.93 -8.43
CA ILE A 87 -0.74 17.69 -7.67
C ILE A 87 -1.91 18.44 -8.31
N SER A 88 -3.10 17.86 -8.19
CA SER A 88 -4.35 18.55 -8.58
C SER A 88 -4.56 19.83 -7.76
N GLU A 89 -5.18 20.84 -8.34
CA GLU A 89 -5.56 22.07 -7.64
C GLU A 89 -6.47 21.83 -6.43
N PHE A 90 -7.21 20.71 -6.42
CA PHE A 90 -8.11 20.31 -5.32
C PHE A 90 -7.37 19.71 -4.12
N VAL A 91 -6.09 19.43 -4.25
CA VAL A 91 -5.27 18.91 -3.14
C VAL A 91 -5.00 20.01 -2.13
N SER A 92 -5.24 19.72 -0.85
CA SER A 92 -5.04 20.66 0.24
C SER A 92 -3.58 21.12 0.34
N ASP A 93 -3.39 22.37 0.77
CA ASP A 93 -2.04 22.94 0.96
C ASP A 93 -1.22 22.19 2.02
N VAL A 94 -1.88 21.58 2.99
CA VAL A 94 -1.22 20.74 4.02
C VAL A 94 -0.52 19.55 3.37
N ARG A 95 -1.18 18.86 2.43
CA ARG A 95 -0.57 17.75 1.68
C ARG A 95 0.58 18.22 0.78
N GLY A 96 0.40 19.37 0.12
CA GLY A 96 1.48 19.98 -0.67
C GLY A 96 2.70 20.30 0.19
N ARG A 97 2.50 21.00 1.32
CA ARG A 97 3.58 21.34 2.27
C ARG A 97 4.32 20.12 2.78
N ALA A 98 3.63 19.03 3.10
CA ALA A 98 4.26 17.79 3.57
C ALA A 98 5.29 17.19 2.57
N MET A 99 5.15 17.50 1.28
CA MET A 99 6.12 17.12 0.24
C MET A 99 7.20 18.17 0.04
N SER A 100 6.84 19.46 0.11
CA SER A 100 7.81 20.56 0.04
C SER A 100 8.79 20.54 1.22
N ASP A 101 8.34 20.19 2.43
CA ASP A 101 9.19 20.04 3.63
C ASP A 101 10.24 18.93 3.46
N LEU A 102 9.98 17.99 2.58
CA LEU A 102 10.94 16.96 2.15
C LEU A 102 11.84 17.41 1.00
N GLY A 103 11.73 18.66 0.56
CA GLY A 103 12.60 19.26 -0.46
C GLY A 103 12.07 19.12 -1.88
N ALA A 104 10.83 18.70 -2.08
CA ALA A 104 10.22 18.64 -3.41
C ALA A 104 9.69 20.01 -3.85
N ASP A 105 9.80 20.30 -5.14
CA ASP A 105 9.10 21.38 -5.79
C ASP A 105 7.70 20.88 -6.19
N VAL A 106 6.68 21.42 -5.53
CA VAL A 106 5.29 20.98 -5.69
C VAL A 106 4.57 21.90 -6.66
N ILE A 107 4.09 21.32 -7.75
CA ILE A 107 3.44 22.01 -8.86
C ILE A 107 1.94 21.72 -8.82
N LYS A 108 1.11 22.73 -8.55
CA LYS A 108 -0.36 22.61 -8.67
C LYS A 108 -0.79 22.72 -10.13
N VAL A 109 -1.54 21.71 -10.57
CA VAL A 109 -2.08 21.63 -11.93
C VAL A 109 -3.58 21.85 -11.88
N LYS A 110 -4.10 22.71 -12.77
CA LYS A 110 -5.53 22.97 -12.89
C LYS A 110 -6.26 21.71 -13.37
N GLY A 111 -7.20 21.23 -12.57
CA GLY A 111 -8.01 20.05 -12.84
C GLY A 111 -7.73 18.89 -11.89
N ASN A 112 -8.17 17.69 -12.29
CA ASN A 112 -8.12 16.48 -11.47
C ASN A 112 -6.73 15.78 -11.49
N TYR A 113 -6.67 14.62 -10.84
CA TYR A 113 -5.45 13.79 -10.80
C TYR A 113 -4.94 13.40 -12.19
N GLU A 114 -5.84 13.03 -13.11
CA GLU A 114 -5.45 12.63 -14.47
C GLU A 114 -4.72 13.75 -15.22
N LYS A 115 -5.21 15.00 -15.09
CA LYS A 115 -4.53 16.16 -15.65
C LYS A 115 -3.15 16.40 -15.03
N SER A 116 -3.02 16.18 -13.72
CA SER A 116 -1.72 16.27 -13.03
C SER A 116 -0.73 15.22 -13.56
N LEU A 117 -1.20 14.01 -13.81
CA LEU A 117 -0.37 12.94 -14.37
C LEU A 117 0.05 13.24 -15.81
N LEU A 118 -0.86 13.71 -16.64
CA LEU A 118 -0.55 14.09 -18.03
C LEU A 118 0.46 15.24 -18.08
N GLU A 119 0.31 16.25 -17.23
CA GLU A 119 1.26 17.36 -17.14
C GLU A 119 2.64 16.91 -16.64
N CYS A 120 2.66 16.01 -15.64
CA CYS A 120 3.91 15.38 -15.19
C CYS A 120 4.61 14.63 -16.32
N ILE A 121 3.89 13.83 -17.10
CA ILE A 121 4.45 13.10 -18.25
C ILE A 121 4.97 14.05 -19.30
N LYS A 122 4.20 15.08 -19.66
CA LYS A 122 4.57 16.10 -20.65
C LYS A 122 5.86 16.80 -20.24
N GLN A 123 5.89 17.42 -19.05
CA GLN A 123 7.06 18.18 -18.60
C GLN A 123 8.29 17.27 -18.40
N SER A 124 8.08 16.04 -17.95
CA SER A 124 9.17 15.07 -17.82
C SER A 124 9.78 14.70 -19.16
N THR A 125 8.96 14.57 -20.21
CA THR A 125 9.44 14.30 -21.57
C THR A 125 10.19 15.49 -22.14
N GLU A 126 9.65 16.71 -22.00
CA GLU A 126 10.26 17.94 -22.49
C GLU A 126 11.60 18.26 -21.82
N ASN A 127 11.75 17.93 -20.53
CA ASN A 127 12.93 18.27 -19.73
C ASN A 127 13.83 17.07 -19.40
N ASN A 128 13.56 15.89 -19.96
CA ASN A 128 14.29 14.65 -19.68
C ASN A 128 14.33 14.28 -18.20
N TRP A 129 13.22 14.47 -17.47
CA TRP A 129 13.10 14.05 -16.08
C TRP A 129 12.72 12.58 -15.97
N GLN A 130 13.11 11.94 -14.89
CA GLN A 130 12.79 10.54 -14.61
C GLN A 130 11.47 10.42 -13.86
N ILE A 131 10.44 9.89 -14.52
CA ILE A 131 9.14 9.63 -13.87
C ILE A 131 9.30 8.50 -12.87
N VAL A 132 8.80 8.71 -11.64
CA VAL A 132 8.76 7.70 -10.57
C VAL A 132 7.32 7.55 -10.09
N GLN A 133 6.50 6.83 -10.88
CA GLN A 133 5.11 6.52 -10.56
C GLN A 133 4.98 5.07 -10.08
N ASP A 134 4.05 4.80 -9.15
CA ASP A 134 3.83 3.46 -8.59
C ASP A 134 2.76 2.64 -9.32
N VAL A 135 2.13 3.21 -10.34
CA VAL A 135 1.17 2.56 -11.24
C VAL A 135 1.87 2.25 -12.56
N ALA A 136 1.67 1.02 -13.07
CA ALA A 136 2.19 0.60 -14.36
C ALA A 136 1.15 0.77 -15.47
N TRP A 137 1.60 1.22 -16.62
CA TRP A 137 0.84 1.24 -17.87
C TRP A 137 1.70 0.68 -19.01
N GLU A 138 1.14 0.60 -20.21
CA GLU A 138 1.86 0.11 -21.37
C GLU A 138 3.18 0.88 -21.57
N ASN A 139 4.29 0.15 -21.72
CA ASN A 139 5.66 0.67 -21.84
C ASN A 139 6.24 1.35 -20.57
N TYR A 140 5.48 1.42 -19.46
CA TYR A 140 5.95 1.94 -18.20
C TYR A 140 5.77 0.89 -17.07
N VAL A 141 6.61 -0.13 -17.06
CA VAL A 141 6.51 -1.26 -16.12
C VAL A 141 7.71 -1.40 -15.20
N GLN A 142 8.87 -0.86 -15.59
CA GLN A 142 10.12 -1.10 -14.87
C GLN A 142 10.18 -0.36 -13.53
N VAL A 143 9.75 0.89 -13.48
CA VAL A 143 9.77 1.69 -12.25
C VAL A 143 8.74 1.18 -11.23
N PRO A 144 7.50 0.85 -11.61
CA PRO A 144 6.57 0.14 -10.72
C PRO A 144 7.12 -1.19 -10.17
N LYS A 145 7.88 -1.96 -10.96
CA LYS A 145 8.59 -3.15 -10.46
C LYS A 145 9.61 -2.82 -9.37
N TYR A 146 10.37 -1.73 -9.52
CA TYR A 146 11.28 -1.27 -8.48
C TYR A 146 10.53 -0.88 -7.21
N THR A 147 9.42 -0.16 -7.35
CA THR A 147 8.56 0.21 -6.23
C THR A 147 8.04 -1.03 -5.49
N MET A 148 7.52 -2.01 -6.21
CA MET A 148 7.06 -3.27 -5.63
C MET A 148 8.21 -4.06 -4.98
N ALA A 149 9.40 -4.10 -5.60
CA ALA A 149 10.56 -4.75 -5.02
C ALA A 149 10.95 -4.12 -3.66
N GLY A 150 10.87 -2.80 -3.53
CA GLY A 150 11.05 -2.12 -2.24
C GLY A 150 10.04 -2.57 -1.18
N TYR A 151 8.78 -2.76 -1.55
CA TYR A 151 7.75 -3.21 -0.61
C TYR A 151 7.98 -4.65 -0.10
N THR A 152 8.68 -5.51 -0.83
CA THR A 152 8.98 -6.88 -0.37
C THR A 152 9.78 -6.92 0.93
N VAL A 153 10.44 -5.81 1.31
CA VAL A 153 11.15 -5.67 2.60
C VAL A 153 10.22 -5.93 3.78
N MET A 154 8.94 -5.50 3.70
CA MET A 154 7.95 -5.78 4.76
C MET A 154 7.79 -7.29 5.00
N MET A 155 7.68 -8.09 3.94
CA MET A 155 7.54 -9.55 4.10
C MET A 155 8.81 -10.19 4.61
N LYS A 156 10.00 -9.70 4.20
CA LYS A 156 11.26 -10.15 4.79
C LYS A 156 11.33 -9.88 6.29
N GLU A 157 10.90 -8.68 6.72
CA GLU A 157 10.84 -8.34 8.15
C GLU A 157 9.83 -9.21 8.89
N ILE A 158 8.64 -9.44 8.34
CA ILE A 158 7.62 -10.33 8.91
C ILE A 158 8.21 -11.73 9.08
N SER A 159 8.82 -12.30 8.04
CA SER A 159 9.46 -13.60 8.08
C SER A 159 10.50 -13.71 9.22
N ASP A 160 11.33 -12.68 9.40
CA ASP A 160 12.33 -12.66 10.47
C ASP A 160 11.68 -12.53 11.87
N GLN A 161 10.57 -11.80 11.97
CA GLN A 161 9.87 -11.54 13.23
C GLN A 161 9.02 -12.71 13.70
N ILE A 162 8.38 -13.45 12.79
CA ILE A 162 7.60 -14.65 13.14
C ILE A 162 8.50 -15.88 13.36
N LYS A 163 9.76 -15.81 12.94
CA LYS A 163 10.72 -16.92 12.99
C LYS A 163 10.17 -18.15 12.22
N ASP A 164 10.07 -19.31 12.91
CA ASP A 164 9.60 -20.56 12.31
C ASP A 164 8.08 -20.77 12.39
N GLN A 165 7.31 -19.75 12.84
CA GLN A 165 5.86 -19.87 12.92
C GLN A 165 5.27 -19.87 11.51
N LYS A 166 4.28 -20.73 11.29
CA LYS A 166 3.50 -20.74 10.04
C LYS A 166 2.39 -19.70 10.13
N ILE A 167 2.23 -18.94 9.05
CA ILE A 167 1.08 -18.05 8.86
C ILE A 167 0.04 -18.82 8.05
N SER A 168 -1.16 -18.98 8.59
CA SER A 168 -2.28 -19.64 7.89
C SER A 168 -2.96 -18.70 6.90
N HIS A 169 -3.13 -17.43 7.26
CA HIS A 169 -3.83 -16.41 6.48
C HIS A 169 -3.06 -15.10 6.43
N ILE A 170 -3.25 -14.35 5.36
CA ILE A 170 -2.77 -12.97 5.25
C ILE A 170 -3.85 -12.10 4.60
N ILE A 171 -4.12 -10.95 5.20
CA ILE A 171 -5.08 -9.98 4.67
C ILE A 171 -4.30 -8.79 4.15
N LEU A 172 -4.53 -8.46 2.89
CA LEU A 172 -3.78 -7.43 2.16
C LEU A 172 -4.73 -6.38 1.59
N GLN A 173 -4.53 -5.13 2.00
CA GLN A 173 -5.26 -4.00 1.41
C GLN A 173 -4.80 -3.78 -0.03
N ALA A 174 -5.73 -3.45 -0.91
CA ALA A 174 -5.43 -3.12 -2.30
C ALA A 174 -6.18 -1.86 -2.77
N GLY A 175 -5.46 -1.01 -3.48
CA GLY A 175 -5.98 -0.09 -4.47
C GLY A 175 -5.59 -0.63 -5.84
N VAL A 176 -4.56 -0.08 -6.48
CA VAL A 176 -4.04 -0.60 -7.77
C VAL A 176 -3.31 -1.96 -7.65
N GLY A 177 -3.19 -2.53 -6.45
CA GLY A 177 -2.63 -3.86 -6.20
C GLY A 177 -1.12 -3.94 -5.94
N GLY A 178 -0.39 -2.83 -6.00
CA GLY A 178 1.09 -2.82 -5.91
C GLY A 178 1.64 -3.43 -4.62
N MET A 179 1.07 -3.06 -3.46
CA MET A 179 1.48 -3.60 -2.17
C MET A 179 1.10 -5.08 -2.04
N ALA A 180 -0.13 -5.44 -2.40
CA ALA A 180 -0.60 -6.82 -2.33
C ALA A 180 0.25 -7.75 -3.21
N GLY A 181 0.54 -7.36 -4.46
CA GLY A 181 1.42 -8.12 -5.35
C GLY A 181 2.85 -8.26 -4.81
N ALA A 182 3.39 -7.22 -4.19
CA ALA A 182 4.71 -7.26 -3.57
C ALA A 182 4.74 -8.21 -2.37
N MET A 183 3.71 -8.18 -1.51
CA MET A 183 3.60 -9.09 -0.36
C MET A 183 3.50 -10.55 -0.80
N ILE A 184 2.71 -10.86 -1.83
CA ILE A 184 2.60 -12.20 -2.41
C ILE A 184 3.95 -12.68 -2.97
N SER A 185 4.67 -11.81 -3.68
CA SER A 185 6.01 -12.13 -4.17
C SER A 185 6.99 -12.39 -3.02
N GLY A 186 6.85 -11.62 -1.93
CA GLY A 186 7.64 -11.82 -0.71
C GLY A 186 7.29 -13.11 0.02
N ILE A 187 6.02 -13.52 0.08
CA ILE A 187 5.57 -14.80 0.63
C ILE A 187 6.31 -15.94 -0.09
N ALA A 188 6.25 -15.98 -1.41
CA ALA A 188 6.90 -17.03 -2.21
C ALA A 188 8.42 -17.09 -2.00
N ARG A 189 9.05 -15.99 -1.58
CA ARG A 189 10.50 -15.89 -1.39
C ARG A 189 10.96 -16.15 0.04
N TYR A 190 10.19 -15.74 1.04
CA TYR A 190 10.67 -15.65 2.42
C TYR A 190 9.92 -16.54 3.40
N LEU A 191 8.72 -17.01 3.07
CA LEU A 191 7.97 -17.91 3.93
C LEU A 191 8.15 -19.38 3.52
N ASN A 192 8.10 -20.27 4.52
CA ASN A 192 8.17 -21.72 4.30
C ASN A 192 6.81 -22.35 3.93
N ASN A 193 5.73 -21.55 3.98
CA ASN A 193 4.39 -21.96 3.58
C ASN A 193 3.69 -20.84 2.83
N ILE A 194 2.68 -21.19 2.06
CA ILE A 194 1.85 -20.23 1.34
C ILE A 194 0.54 -20.07 2.11
N PRO A 195 0.29 -18.92 2.75
CA PRO A 195 -0.96 -18.65 3.47
C PRO A 195 -2.13 -18.44 2.49
N ILE A 196 -3.34 -18.66 2.99
CA ILE A 196 -4.54 -18.20 2.30
C ILE A 196 -4.50 -16.67 2.25
N THR A 197 -4.52 -16.11 1.04
CA THR A 197 -4.42 -14.66 0.84
C THR A 197 -5.79 -14.08 0.54
N ILE A 198 -6.18 -13.10 1.34
CA ILE A 198 -7.43 -12.34 1.22
C ILE A 198 -7.08 -10.90 0.86
N VAL A 199 -7.64 -10.40 -0.23
CA VAL A 199 -7.52 -8.97 -0.60
C VAL A 199 -8.74 -8.23 -0.07
N VAL A 200 -8.50 -7.04 0.53
CA VAL A 200 -9.57 -6.16 0.98
C VAL A 200 -9.52 -4.82 0.24
N GLU A 201 -10.70 -4.35 -0.18
CA GLU A 201 -10.91 -3.13 -0.97
C GLU A 201 -12.11 -2.34 -0.47
N PRO A 202 -12.20 -1.02 -0.77
CA PRO A 202 -13.44 -0.28 -0.60
C PRO A 202 -14.53 -0.83 -1.53
N ASP A 203 -15.76 -0.88 -1.08
CA ASP A 203 -16.91 -1.31 -1.89
C ASP A 203 -17.15 -0.42 -3.12
N SER A 204 -16.83 0.88 -3.00
CA SER A 204 -16.92 1.87 -4.07
C SER A 204 -15.81 1.77 -5.12
N ALA A 205 -14.74 0.97 -4.86
CA ALA A 205 -13.55 0.90 -5.71
C ALA A 205 -12.90 -0.50 -5.69
N ALA A 206 -13.71 -1.57 -5.76
CA ALA A 206 -13.24 -2.97 -5.67
C ALA A 206 -12.71 -3.50 -7.02
N CYS A 207 -11.71 -2.83 -7.61
CA CYS A 207 -11.22 -3.13 -8.95
C CYS A 207 -10.44 -4.45 -9.03
N VAL A 208 -9.76 -4.88 -7.97
CA VAL A 208 -9.09 -6.20 -7.92
C VAL A 208 -10.15 -7.31 -7.88
N MET A 209 -11.17 -7.18 -7.04
CA MET A 209 -12.25 -8.16 -6.94
C MET A 209 -12.94 -8.35 -8.29
N GLU A 210 -13.35 -7.27 -8.96
CA GLU A 210 -14.01 -7.37 -10.25
C GLU A 210 -13.10 -7.96 -11.33
N SER A 211 -11.82 -7.58 -11.33
CA SER A 211 -10.84 -8.16 -12.25
C SER A 211 -10.60 -9.66 -12.00
N ILE A 212 -10.58 -10.11 -10.74
CA ILE A 212 -10.47 -11.55 -10.41
C ILE A 212 -11.70 -12.32 -10.86
N LYS A 213 -12.91 -11.77 -10.68
CA LYS A 213 -14.18 -12.40 -11.12
C LYS A 213 -14.21 -12.63 -12.64
N THR A 214 -13.70 -11.68 -13.42
CA THR A 214 -13.76 -11.75 -14.89
C THR A 214 -12.49 -12.36 -15.53
N GLY A 215 -11.41 -12.49 -14.76
CA GLY A 215 -10.11 -13.01 -15.23
C GLY A 215 -9.29 -12.01 -16.05
N LYS A 216 -9.72 -10.75 -16.17
CA LYS A 216 -9.04 -9.66 -16.87
C LYS A 216 -9.12 -8.36 -16.07
N ILE A 217 -8.30 -7.39 -16.40
CA ILE A 217 -8.36 -6.07 -15.75
C ILE A 217 -9.70 -5.41 -16.13
N GLU A 218 -10.48 -5.09 -15.09
CA GLU A 218 -11.72 -4.32 -15.22
C GLU A 218 -11.50 -2.89 -14.71
N LYS A 219 -12.15 -1.94 -15.39
CA LYS A 219 -12.18 -0.53 -14.96
C LYS A 219 -13.51 -0.25 -14.28
N ILE A 220 -13.43 0.27 -13.05
CA ILE A 220 -14.58 0.65 -12.24
C ILE A 220 -14.76 2.17 -12.31
N ASP A 221 -15.98 2.61 -12.55
CA ASP A 221 -16.36 4.01 -12.44
C ASP A 221 -16.61 4.34 -10.96
N ILE A 222 -15.69 5.08 -10.35
CA ILE A 222 -15.77 5.50 -8.95
C ILE A 222 -16.74 6.67 -8.84
N LYS A 223 -17.97 6.35 -8.43
CA LYS A 223 -19.03 7.37 -8.24
C LYS A 223 -18.89 8.14 -6.91
N ARG A 224 -18.24 7.52 -5.93
CA ARG A 224 -18.01 8.09 -4.60
C ARG A 224 -16.60 7.71 -4.12
N GLU A 225 -15.81 8.73 -3.81
CA GLU A 225 -14.49 8.51 -3.16
C GLU A 225 -14.70 7.88 -1.79
N SER A 226 -13.91 6.84 -1.50
CA SER A 226 -13.89 6.22 -0.18
C SER A 226 -13.04 7.02 0.81
N LEU A 227 -13.35 6.92 2.10
CA LEU A 227 -12.46 7.37 3.18
C LEU A 227 -11.10 6.68 3.10
N MET A 228 -11.05 5.44 2.61
CA MET A 228 -9.83 4.69 2.30
C MET A 228 -9.13 5.26 1.05
N GLY A 229 -8.79 6.56 1.08
CA GLY A 229 -8.37 7.33 -0.10
C GLY A 229 -7.17 6.75 -0.86
N GLY A 230 -6.24 6.08 -0.18
CA GLY A 230 -5.12 5.38 -0.83
C GLY A 230 -5.48 4.06 -1.50
N MET A 231 -6.71 3.59 -1.32
CA MET A 231 -7.28 2.38 -1.91
C MET A 231 -8.41 2.70 -2.90
N SER A 232 -8.88 3.95 -2.97
CA SER A 232 -9.93 4.39 -3.89
C SER A 232 -9.37 4.49 -5.32
N CYS A 233 -9.25 3.34 -5.97
CA CYS A 233 -8.64 3.18 -7.30
C CYS A 233 -9.56 2.40 -8.23
N GLY A 234 -9.75 2.91 -9.45
CA GLY A 234 -10.70 2.32 -10.42
C GLY A 234 -10.13 1.21 -11.30
N GLU A 235 -8.83 0.94 -11.25
CA GLU A 235 -8.21 -0.02 -12.15
C GLU A 235 -6.95 -0.65 -11.52
N VAL A 236 -6.77 -1.95 -11.74
CA VAL A 236 -5.58 -2.68 -11.28
C VAL A 236 -4.39 -2.35 -12.17
N SER A 237 -3.24 -2.07 -11.57
CA SER A 237 -2.00 -1.81 -12.31
C SER A 237 -1.48 -3.07 -13.02
N LEU A 238 -0.90 -2.90 -14.22
CA LEU A 238 -0.47 -4.02 -15.09
C LEU A 238 0.52 -4.98 -14.43
N VAL A 239 1.48 -4.46 -13.65
CA VAL A 239 2.52 -5.31 -13.04
C VAL A 239 1.95 -6.17 -11.90
N PRO A 240 1.26 -5.63 -10.89
CA PRO A 240 0.69 -6.47 -9.84
C PRO A 240 -0.38 -7.44 -10.37
N TRP A 241 -1.14 -7.09 -11.42
CA TRP A 241 -2.12 -7.97 -12.02
C TRP A 241 -1.54 -9.33 -12.42
N GLN A 242 -0.32 -9.36 -12.98
CA GLN A 242 0.31 -10.63 -13.38
C GLN A 242 0.54 -11.58 -12.19
N ILE A 243 0.62 -11.03 -10.98
CA ILE A 243 0.78 -11.81 -9.75
C ILE A 243 -0.59 -12.13 -9.16
N LEU A 244 -1.44 -11.11 -9.00
CA LEU A 244 -2.71 -11.22 -8.30
C LEU A 244 -3.67 -12.21 -8.96
N LYS A 245 -3.81 -12.17 -10.29
CA LYS A 245 -4.76 -13.02 -11.05
C LYS A 245 -4.61 -14.52 -10.80
N ASN A 246 -3.41 -14.99 -10.45
CA ASN A 246 -3.13 -16.41 -10.21
C ASN A 246 -2.99 -16.75 -8.72
N SER A 247 -2.94 -15.74 -7.85
CA SER A 247 -2.61 -15.94 -6.43
C SER A 247 -3.78 -15.63 -5.50
N ILE A 248 -4.71 -14.77 -5.92
CA ILE A 248 -5.85 -14.36 -5.11
C ILE A 248 -7.06 -15.25 -5.43
N LYS A 249 -7.66 -15.80 -4.36
CA LYS A 249 -8.90 -16.57 -4.43
C LYS A 249 -10.03 -15.93 -3.64
N HIS A 250 -9.71 -15.05 -2.71
CA HIS A 250 -10.65 -14.44 -1.79
C HIS A 250 -10.46 -12.93 -1.78
N CYS A 251 -11.57 -12.23 -2.00
CA CYS A 251 -11.63 -10.77 -1.91
C CYS A 251 -12.79 -10.38 -0.99
N VAL A 252 -12.58 -9.33 -0.21
CA VAL A 252 -13.59 -8.71 0.65
C VAL A 252 -13.70 -7.25 0.24
N SER A 253 -14.90 -6.77 0.00
CA SER A 253 -15.16 -5.33 -0.16
C SER A 253 -15.90 -4.80 1.05
N LEU A 254 -15.50 -3.63 1.53
CA LEU A 254 -15.99 -3.02 2.76
C LEU A 254 -16.51 -1.60 2.51
N PRO A 255 -17.62 -1.22 3.16
CA PRO A 255 -18.03 0.18 3.23
C PRO A 255 -17.11 0.97 4.17
N ASP A 256 -17.28 2.30 4.17
CA ASP A 256 -16.48 3.21 5.00
C ASP A 256 -16.90 3.26 6.48
N ASP A 257 -18.05 2.68 6.84
CA ASP A 257 -18.75 2.90 8.10
C ASP A 257 -17.91 2.63 9.35
N ASP A 258 -17.15 1.55 9.37
CA ASP A 258 -16.38 1.13 10.54
C ASP A 258 -14.92 1.63 10.56
N ILE A 259 -14.49 2.37 9.54
CA ILE A 259 -13.09 2.85 9.44
C ILE A 259 -12.70 3.68 10.66
N ALA A 260 -13.45 4.75 10.95
CA ALA A 260 -13.14 5.65 12.06
C ALA A 260 -13.22 4.97 13.43
N LYS A 261 -14.21 4.07 13.60
CA LYS A 261 -14.37 3.26 14.83
C LYS A 261 -13.15 2.36 15.04
N THR A 262 -12.75 1.61 14.03
CA THR A 262 -11.61 0.68 14.11
C THR A 262 -10.28 1.40 14.35
N MET A 263 -10.06 2.55 13.71
CA MET A 263 -8.90 3.40 14.00
C MET A 263 -8.85 3.81 15.49
N LYS A 264 -9.99 4.17 16.09
CA LYS A 264 -10.08 4.50 17.53
C LYS A 264 -9.78 3.28 18.41
N LEU A 265 -10.31 2.11 18.06
CA LEU A 265 -10.07 0.86 18.82
C LEU A 265 -8.59 0.46 18.79
N LEU A 266 -7.93 0.59 17.65
CA LEU A 266 -6.47 0.39 17.53
C LEU A 266 -5.71 1.42 18.38
N GLY A 267 -6.08 2.69 18.33
CA GLY A 267 -5.46 3.79 19.08
C GLY A 267 -5.65 3.70 20.60
N ASN A 268 -6.70 3.03 21.06
CA ASN A 268 -7.03 2.87 22.49
C ASN A 268 -6.59 1.53 23.06
N SER A 269 -5.78 0.75 22.33
CA SER A 269 -5.32 -0.59 22.76
C SER A 269 -6.47 -1.57 23.01
N SER A 270 -7.60 -1.45 22.29
CA SER A 270 -8.73 -2.36 22.46
C SER A 270 -8.44 -3.76 21.93
N PHE A 271 -7.58 -3.88 20.92
CA PHE A 271 -7.24 -5.15 20.27
C PHE A 271 -5.89 -5.76 20.70
N SER A 272 -5.03 -4.95 21.32
CA SER A 272 -3.68 -5.36 21.77
C SER A 272 -3.30 -4.67 23.06
N ASP A 273 -2.15 -5.01 23.63
CA ASP A 273 -1.60 -4.29 24.79
C ASP A 273 -0.89 -3.00 24.41
N GLU A 274 -0.59 -2.83 23.12
CA GLU A 274 0.04 -1.64 22.55
C GLU A 274 -1.00 -0.74 21.85
N LYS A 275 -0.71 0.57 21.83
CA LYS A 275 -1.45 1.53 21.01
C LYS A 275 -0.94 1.49 19.57
N ILE A 276 -1.86 1.38 18.64
CA ILE A 276 -1.54 1.39 17.20
C ILE A 276 -2.18 2.63 16.57
N VAL A 277 -1.34 3.55 16.10
CA VAL A 277 -1.80 4.74 15.37
C VAL A 277 -1.94 4.38 13.89
N ALA A 278 -3.11 3.88 13.54
CA ALA A 278 -3.44 3.47 12.18
C ALA A 278 -4.09 4.61 11.38
N GLY A 279 -3.81 4.66 10.08
CA GLY A 279 -4.56 5.49 9.14
C GLY A 279 -5.77 4.75 8.55
N GLU A 280 -6.56 5.48 7.77
CA GLU A 280 -7.79 5.00 7.13
C GLU A 280 -7.56 3.80 6.20
N ASN A 281 -6.39 3.69 5.60
CA ASN A 281 -6.04 2.57 4.71
C ASN A 281 -5.49 1.35 5.47
N SER A 282 -5.30 1.46 6.78
CA SER A 282 -4.75 0.38 7.61
C SER A 282 -5.83 -0.38 8.38
N ALA A 283 -6.95 0.26 8.70
CA ALA A 283 -8.08 -0.33 9.39
C ALA A 283 -8.80 -1.46 8.62
N PRO A 284 -8.93 -1.42 7.28
CA PRO A 284 -9.69 -2.41 6.51
C PRO A 284 -9.26 -3.85 6.72
N GLY A 285 -7.98 -4.12 6.94
CA GLY A 285 -7.50 -5.48 7.23
C GLY A 285 -8.09 -6.05 8.51
N VAL A 286 -8.21 -5.22 9.55
CA VAL A 286 -8.82 -5.64 10.84
C VAL A 286 -10.33 -5.77 10.69
N ILE A 287 -10.98 -4.81 10.03
CA ILE A 287 -12.44 -4.85 9.79
C ILE A 287 -12.80 -6.11 9.02
N SER A 288 -12.09 -6.42 7.92
CA SER A 288 -12.38 -7.60 7.12
C SER A 288 -12.23 -8.90 7.94
N LEU A 289 -11.21 -9.00 8.80
CA LEU A 289 -11.05 -10.16 9.68
C LEU A 289 -12.23 -10.32 10.64
N ILE A 290 -12.66 -9.23 11.28
CA ILE A 290 -13.83 -9.24 12.17
C ILE A 290 -15.06 -9.70 11.39
N THR A 291 -15.36 -9.04 10.26
CA THR A 291 -16.53 -9.34 9.42
C THR A 291 -16.57 -10.78 8.95
N VAL A 292 -15.45 -11.34 8.48
CA VAL A 292 -15.42 -12.74 8.01
C VAL A 292 -15.49 -13.74 9.17
N CYS A 293 -15.07 -13.36 10.38
CA CYS A 293 -15.21 -14.21 11.55
C CYS A 293 -16.62 -14.20 12.16
N GLU A 294 -17.41 -13.15 11.96
CA GLU A 294 -18.80 -13.04 12.39
C GLU A 294 -19.76 -13.88 11.55
N ASP A 295 -19.40 -14.19 10.30
CA ASP A 295 -20.18 -15.07 9.40
C ASP A 295 -19.58 -16.47 9.41
N GLU A 296 -20.27 -17.43 10.06
CA GLU A 296 -19.81 -18.83 10.18
C GLU A 296 -19.57 -19.51 8.82
N ASN A 297 -20.38 -19.19 7.78
CA ASN A 297 -20.22 -19.77 6.46
C ASN A 297 -18.97 -19.23 5.76
N ILE A 298 -18.71 -17.94 5.89
CA ILE A 298 -17.49 -17.30 5.32
C ILE A 298 -16.28 -17.80 6.08
N ARG A 299 -16.34 -17.82 7.41
CA ARG A 299 -15.29 -18.32 8.29
C ARG A 299 -14.89 -19.76 7.91
N HIS A 300 -15.87 -20.64 7.71
CA HIS A 300 -15.64 -22.01 7.27
C HIS A 300 -15.04 -22.09 5.87
N LYS A 301 -15.54 -21.30 4.91
CA LYS A 301 -14.98 -21.25 3.54
C LYS A 301 -13.53 -20.77 3.49
N LEU A 302 -13.11 -19.93 4.43
CA LEU A 302 -11.75 -19.43 4.57
C LEU A 302 -10.87 -20.30 5.45
N ASP A 303 -11.38 -21.39 6.02
CA ASP A 303 -10.67 -22.27 6.98
C ASP A 303 -10.12 -21.50 8.19
N LEU A 304 -10.84 -20.47 8.64
CA LEU A 304 -10.49 -19.71 9.83
C LEU A 304 -11.01 -20.43 11.08
N ASN A 305 -10.11 -20.89 11.92
CA ASN A 305 -10.42 -21.67 13.14
C ASN A 305 -9.44 -21.36 14.28
N GLU A 306 -9.58 -22.05 15.42
CA GLU A 306 -8.75 -21.83 16.62
C GLU A 306 -7.25 -22.12 16.42
N LYS A 307 -6.84 -22.65 15.28
CA LYS A 307 -5.43 -22.88 14.92
C LYS A 307 -4.89 -21.83 13.94
N SER A 308 -5.78 -20.95 13.44
CA SER A 308 -5.45 -19.91 12.46
C SER A 308 -4.76 -18.72 13.09
#